data_302c558defc01b8a43ccb52e0675586f
#
_entry.id   302c558defc01b8a43ccb52e0675586f
#
_cell.length_a   1.000
_cell.length_b   1.000
_cell.length_c   1.000
_cell.angle_alpha   90.00
_cell.angle_beta   90.00
_cell.angle_gamma   90.00
#
_symmetry.space_group_name_H-M   'P 1'
#
loop_
_entity.id
_entity.type
_entity.pdbx_description
1 polymer ?
#
loop_
_entity_poly.entity_id
_entity_poly.type
_entity_poly.pdbx_seq_one_letter_code
_entity_poly.pdbx_strand_id
1 'polypeptide(L)'
;ALQNEYLTHNICLNTTADLAPDGSFIGNPTECAMLRFFEQADTGNTYRREREDHTRLCAFPFSSELKHMTTISNVDGRILSYVKGSPECVLDMCALQPDRLAELCRVLVQAEEQAMRVIAFAHKELAEMEDFSAKEAHRRMESDMVFDGFVAIADPLRSDVYDAVAACRSAGVGVKILTGDNIVTATAIAKELDLLADGCVALEAKEVEEMSDRRLQKMLPKISVIARSTPTVKMRVVKLLKARGDVVAVTGDGINDAPALKNADVGIAMGISGTEVSKEASDIVLLDDSFATIVKAVEWGRNIYENFKRFISFQLTVNIASVICVFVSVLMGLPAPFTALQLLWINIIMDGPPALTL
;
A
#
# COMPACT_ATOMS: atom_id res chain seq x y z
N ALA A 1 5.80 -0.53 31.25
CA ALA A 1 6.09 -0.88 29.97
C ALA A 1 7.54 -0.71 29.52
N LEU A 2 8.13 0.47 29.38
CA LEU A 2 9.55 0.62 29.04
C LEU A 2 10.41 0.56 30.31
N GLN A 3 10.72 -0.66 30.78
CA GLN A 3 11.58 -0.88 31.95
C GLN A 3 13.07 -1.05 31.57
N ASN A 4 13.37 -1.17 30.27
CA ASN A 4 14.74 -1.31 29.78
C ASN A 4 15.26 0.06 29.32
N GLU A 5 16.18 0.61 30.12
CA GLU A 5 16.84 1.89 29.89
C GLU A 5 17.56 1.93 28.53
N TYR A 6 18.24 0.85 28.14
CA TYR A 6 18.94 0.78 26.86
C TYR A 6 18.01 0.82 25.66
N LEU A 7 16.85 0.15 25.76
CA LEU A 7 15.82 0.23 24.73
C LEU A 7 15.29 1.67 24.60
N THR A 8 15.05 2.33 25.72
CA THR A 8 14.62 3.74 25.78
C THR A 8 15.60 4.66 25.09
N HIS A 9 16.88 4.59 25.48
CA HIS A 9 17.94 5.38 24.85
C HIS A 9 18.05 5.08 23.34
N ASN A 10 17.98 3.82 22.94
CA ASN A 10 18.04 3.42 21.53
C ASN A 10 16.89 4.03 20.73
N ILE A 11 15.65 4.03 21.24
CA ILE A 11 14.50 4.67 20.59
C ILE A 11 14.72 6.19 20.45
N CYS A 12 15.19 6.85 21.49
CA CYS A 12 15.31 8.32 21.54
C CYS A 12 16.53 8.86 20.79
N LEU A 13 17.69 8.19 20.92
CA LEU A 13 18.97 8.67 20.39
C LEU A 13 19.29 8.13 19.00
N ASN A 14 18.91 6.88 18.70
CA ASN A 14 19.19 6.23 17.44
C ASN A 14 18.05 6.45 16.42
N THR A 15 17.78 7.70 16.09
CA THR A 15 16.71 8.07 15.14
C THR A 15 17.00 9.41 14.47
N THR A 16 16.50 9.59 13.26
CA THR A 16 16.52 10.85 12.50
C THR A 16 15.18 11.56 12.53
N ALA A 17 14.14 10.91 13.04
CA ALA A 17 12.79 11.47 13.12
C ALA A 17 12.62 12.45 14.27
N ASP A 18 11.62 13.30 14.17
CA ASP A 18 11.18 14.24 15.19
C ASP A 18 9.65 14.36 15.20
N LEU A 19 9.10 14.93 16.27
CA LEU A 19 7.68 15.27 16.35
C LEU A 19 7.54 16.79 16.41
N ALA A 20 6.70 17.35 15.53
CA ALA A 20 6.36 18.76 15.58
C ALA A 20 5.52 19.09 16.84
N PRO A 21 5.43 20.37 17.25
CA PRO A 21 4.64 20.77 18.43
C PRO A 21 3.16 20.41 18.36
N ASP A 22 2.62 20.28 17.17
CA ASP A 22 1.23 19.84 16.90
C ASP A 22 1.06 18.32 16.89
N GLY A 23 2.15 17.55 17.14
CA GLY A 23 2.17 16.09 17.10
C GLY A 23 2.27 15.49 15.71
N SER A 24 2.46 16.29 14.66
CA SER A 24 2.70 15.79 13.31
C SER A 24 4.10 15.17 13.18
N PHE A 25 4.23 14.24 12.24
CA PHE A 25 5.48 13.49 12.03
C PHE A 25 6.47 14.27 11.17
N ILE A 26 7.73 14.31 11.61
CA ILE A 26 8.86 14.85 10.85
C ILE A 26 9.85 13.71 10.63
N GLY A 27 9.96 13.20 9.40
CA GLY A 27 10.83 12.10 9.04
C GLY A 27 10.12 10.77 8.83
N ASN A 28 10.80 9.66 9.11
CA ASN A 28 10.27 8.31 8.86
C ASN A 28 9.08 7.99 9.79
N PRO A 29 7.89 7.63 9.25
CA PRO A 29 6.71 7.35 10.07
C PRO A 29 6.92 6.26 11.12
N THR A 30 7.69 5.23 10.82
CA THR A 30 8.02 4.14 11.76
C THR A 30 8.82 4.66 12.95
N GLU A 31 9.81 5.53 12.71
CA GLU A 31 10.60 6.15 13.78
C GLU A 31 9.76 7.11 14.61
N CYS A 32 8.91 7.90 13.96
CA CYS A 32 7.96 8.80 14.64
C CYS A 32 6.97 8.03 15.52
N ALA A 33 6.46 6.89 15.05
CA ALA A 33 5.57 6.03 15.84
C ALA A 33 6.24 5.52 17.12
N MET A 34 7.53 5.18 17.06
CA MET A 34 8.31 4.77 18.23
C MET A 34 8.53 5.93 19.22
N LEU A 35 8.84 7.13 18.73
CA LEU A 35 8.95 8.33 19.58
C LEU A 35 7.62 8.66 20.27
N ARG A 36 6.51 8.57 19.54
CA ARG A 36 5.17 8.79 20.08
C ARG A 36 4.80 7.73 21.11
N PHE A 37 5.14 6.48 20.87
CA PHE A 37 4.95 5.40 21.85
C PHE A 37 5.74 5.68 23.13
N PHE A 38 6.97 6.15 23.03
CA PHE A 38 7.79 6.54 24.18
C PHE A 38 7.12 7.66 24.99
N GLU A 39 6.66 8.73 24.36
CA GLU A 39 5.99 9.85 25.05
C GLU A 39 4.67 9.43 25.72
N GLN A 40 3.95 8.47 25.14
CA GLN A 40 2.68 7.94 25.70
C GLN A 40 2.91 6.95 26.85
N ALA A 41 4.11 6.39 26.98
CA ALA A 41 4.40 5.36 27.99
C ALA A 41 4.55 5.91 29.42
N ASP A 42 4.32 7.19 29.65
CA ASP A 42 4.38 7.88 30.96
C ASP A 42 5.67 7.58 31.75
N THR A 43 6.79 7.70 31.09
CA THR A 43 8.12 7.48 31.69
C THR A 43 8.56 8.64 32.58
N GLY A 44 7.77 9.72 32.63
CA GLY A 44 8.14 10.97 33.34
C GLY A 44 9.20 11.79 32.61
N ASN A 45 9.64 11.36 31.43
CA ASN A 45 10.63 12.02 30.61
C ASN A 45 10.16 12.16 29.16
N THR A 46 10.72 13.11 28.41
CA THR A 46 10.46 13.32 26.99
C THR A 46 11.66 12.86 26.17
N TYR A 47 11.43 12.38 24.93
CA TYR A 47 12.53 12.00 24.04
C TYR A 47 13.50 13.16 23.76
N ARG A 48 13.01 14.40 23.82
CA ARG A 48 13.84 15.61 23.66
C ARG A 48 14.81 15.77 24.81
N ARG A 49 14.34 15.58 26.04
CA ARG A 49 15.19 15.61 27.22
C ARG A 49 16.25 14.53 27.20
N GLU A 50 15.89 13.30 26.77
CA GLU A 50 16.88 12.24 26.58
C GLU A 50 17.96 12.63 25.56
N ARG A 51 17.62 13.37 24.51
CA ARG A 51 18.60 13.88 23.55
C ARG A 51 19.43 15.05 24.06
N GLU A 52 18.90 15.85 24.97
CA GLU A 52 19.64 16.97 25.63
C GLU A 52 20.61 16.46 26.69
N ASP A 53 20.18 15.46 27.46
CA ASP A 53 20.98 14.88 28.54
C ASP A 53 22.11 13.98 28.01
N HIS A 54 21.99 13.41 26.82
CA HIS A 54 22.93 12.46 26.22
C HIS A 54 23.47 12.92 24.87
N THR A 55 24.80 12.91 24.73
CA THR A 55 25.45 13.40 23.51
C THR A 55 25.63 12.31 22.48
N ARG A 56 25.04 12.51 21.28
CA ARG A 56 25.30 11.66 20.12
C ARG A 56 26.64 12.00 19.51
N LEU A 57 27.57 11.03 19.48
CA LEU A 57 28.93 11.18 18.96
C LEU A 57 29.02 10.92 17.48
N CYS A 58 28.39 9.86 17.01
CA CYS A 58 28.36 9.45 15.59
C CYS A 58 27.06 8.73 15.25
N ALA A 59 26.61 8.81 13.99
CA ALA A 59 25.45 8.08 13.51
C ALA A 59 25.69 7.54 12.10
N PHE A 60 25.36 6.28 11.90
CA PHE A 60 25.37 5.59 10.62
C PHE A 60 23.90 5.38 10.20
N PRO A 61 23.42 6.15 9.22
CA PRO A 61 22.00 6.16 8.86
C PRO A 61 21.56 4.80 8.30
N PHE A 62 20.26 4.54 8.34
CA PHE A 62 19.68 3.33 7.80
C PHE A 62 20.05 3.15 6.32
N SER A 63 20.47 1.94 5.97
CA SER A 63 20.71 1.49 4.61
C SER A 63 19.80 0.31 4.27
N SER A 64 19.16 0.34 3.10
CA SER A 64 18.36 -0.79 2.62
C SER A 64 19.17 -2.05 2.35
N GLU A 65 20.48 -1.90 2.14
CA GLU A 65 21.42 -3.01 1.96
C GLU A 65 21.78 -3.65 3.31
N LEU A 66 22.10 -2.82 4.32
CA LEU A 66 22.47 -3.27 5.66
C LEU A 66 21.26 -3.60 6.54
N LYS A 67 20.09 -3.02 6.25
CA LYS A 67 18.82 -3.19 6.98
C LYS A 67 18.86 -2.80 8.46
N HIS A 68 19.83 -2.00 8.87
CA HIS A 68 19.95 -1.45 10.23
C HIS A 68 20.47 -0.04 10.22
N MET A 69 20.38 0.60 11.38
CA MET A 69 20.95 1.91 11.71
C MET A 69 21.70 1.79 13.02
N THR A 70 22.89 2.43 13.11
CA THR A 70 23.73 2.42 14.29
C THR A 70 24.03 3.85 14.74
N THR A 71 23.93 4.10 16.04
CA THR A 71 24.29 5.39 16.64
C THR A 71 25.19 5.16 17.86
N ILE A 72 26.24 5.94 17.95
CA ILE A 72 27.16 5.93 19.10
C ILE A 72 26.85 7.16 19.91
N SER A 73 26.61 6.97 21.20
CA SER A 73 26.28 8.05 22.14
C SER A 73 27.07 7.95 23.43
N ASN A 74 27.33 9.09 24.04
CA ASN A 74 27.83 9.18 25.41
C ASN A 74 26.61 9.30 26.33
N VAL A 75 26.42 8.29 27.17
CA VAL A 75 25.35 8.20 28.15
C VAL A 75 25.99 8.07 29.52
N ASP A 76 25.87 9.08 30.37
CA ASP A 76 26.43 9.13 31.70
C ASP A 76 27.94 8.81 31.78
N GLY A 77 28.68 9.27 30.76
CA GLY A 77 30.14 9.04 30.69
C GLY A 77 30.52 7.68 30.07
N ARG A 78 29.56 6.81 29.73
CA ARG A 78 29.79 5.55 29.03
C ARG A 78 29.57 5.76 27.54
N ILE A 79 30.41 5.14 26.72
CA ILE A 79 30.25 5.16 25.27
C ILE A 79 29.48 3.92 24.85
N LEU A 80 28.28 4.12 24.32
CA LEU A 80 27.36 3.05 23.92
C LEU A 80 27.10 3.08 22.42
N SER A 81 27.22 1.93 21.78
CA SER A 81 26.75 1.69 20.43
C SER A 81 25.33 1.13 20.49
N TYR A 82 24.39 1.81 19.85
CA TYR A 82 22.99 1.42 19.74
C TYR A 82 22.69 1.01 18.30
N VAL A 83 22.14 -0.18 18.12
CA VAL A 83 21.70 -0.69 16.81
C VAL A 83 20.20 -0.95 16.83
N LYS A 84 19.53 -0.55 15.75
CA LYS A 84 18.13 -0.93 15.47
C LYS A 84 17.99 -1.33 14.01
N GLY A 85 17.15 -2.32 13.73
CA GLY A 85 16.96 -2.78 12.36
C GLY A 85 16.06 -3.99 12.23
N SER A 86 16.20 -4.69 11.09
CA SER A 86 15.46 -5.93 10.89
C SER A 86 15.85 -6.96 11.95
N PRO A 87 14.88 -7.73 12.47
CA PRO A 87 15.14 -8.69 13.53
C PRO A 87 16.25 -9.67 13.20
N GLU A 88 16.26 -10.21 11.98
CA GLU A 88 17.27 -11.17 11.55
C GLU A 88 18.68 -10.57 11.64
N CYS A 89 18.84 -9.33 11.15
CA CYS A 89 20.13 -8.67 11.12
C CYS A 89 20.64 -8.35 12.55
N VAL A 90 19.76 -7.83 13.41
CA VAL A 90 20.15 -7.46 14.79
C VAL A 90 20.41 -8.69 15.64
N LEU A 91 19.63 -9.77 15.48
CA LEU A 91 19.86 -11.03 16.20
C LEU A 91 21.19 -11.70 15.81
N ASP A 92 21.59 -11.60 14.54
CA ASP A 92 22.90 -12.10 14.07
C ASP A 92 24.08 -11.34 14.68
N MET A 93 23.89 -10.08 15.10
CA MET A 93 24.90 -9.27 15.79
C MET A 93 24.99 -9.56 17.30
N CYS A 94 23.98 -10.26 17.86
CA CYS A 94 23.87 -10.48 19.29
C CYS A 94 24.48 -11.81 19.72
N ALA A 95 25.16 -11.79 20.90
CA ALA A 95 25.69 -13.00 21.54
C ALA A 95 24.58 -13.78 22.26
N LEU A 96 23.71 -14.47 21.51
CA LEU A 96 22.55 -15.20 22.05
C LEU A 96 22.81 -16.70 22.16
N GLN A 97 22.32 -17.32 23.24
CA GLN A 97 22.26 -18.77 23.37
C GLN A 97 21.23 -19.36 22.36
N PRO A 98 21.49 -20.55 21.77
CA PRO A 98 20.60 -21.14 20.77
C PRO A 98 19.15 -21.28 21.21
N ASP A 99 18.89 -21.66 22.44
CA ASP A 99 17.54 -21.83 23.00
C ASP A 99 16.81 -20.47 23.08
N ARG A 100 17.52 -19.43 23.47
CA ARG A 100 16.96 -18.07 23.54
C ARG A 100 16.67 -17.52 22.14
N LEU A 101 17.56 -17.74 21.19
CA LEU A 101 17.35 -17.37 19.79
C LEU A 101 16.10 -18.06 19.22
N ALA A 102 15.92 -19.35 19.47
CA ALA A 102 14.75 -20.10 19.02
C ALA A 102 13.43 -19.57 19.64
N GLU A 103 13.47 -19.14 20.90
CA GLU A 103 12.31 -18.50 21.55
C GLU A 103 11.96 -17.16 20.90
N LEU A 104 12.96 -16.30 20.68
CA LEU A 104 12.79 -14.99 20.05
C LEU A 104 12.25 -15.13 18.62
N CYS A 105 12.77 -16.07 17.84
CA CYS A 105 12.26 -16.35 16.49
C CYS A 105 10.78 -16.76 16.50
N ARG A 106 10.32 -17.51 17.51
CA ARG A 106 8.89 -17.86 17.63
C ARG A 106 8.01 -16.62 17.89
N VAL A 107 8.47 -15.73 18.75
CA VAL A 107 7.76 -14.46 19.02
C VAL A 107 7.69 -13.58 17.78
N LEU A 108 8.77 -13.52 16.99
CA LEU A 108 8.82 -12.81 15.71
C LEU A 108 7.78 -13.34 14.73
N VAL A 109 7.76 -14.65 14.52
CA VAL A 109 6.79 -15.29 13.61
C VAL A 109 5.36 -14.97 14.04
N GLN A 110 5.05 -15.01 15.33
CA GLN A 110 3.71 -14.64 15.83
C GLN A 110 3.36 -13.18 15.55
N ALA A 111 4.30 -12.25 15.69
CA ALA A 111 4.06 -10.84 15.39
C ALA A 111 3.88 -10.61 13.87
N GLU A 112 4.66 -11.29 13.04
CA GLU A 112 4.53 -11.24 11.58
C GLU A 112 3.21 -11.86 11.09
N GLU A 113 2.75 -12.95 11.71
CA GLU A 113 1.43 -13.55 11.45
C GLU A 113 0.27 -12.60 11.74
N GLN A 114 0.48 -11.61 12.63
CA GLN A 114 -0.47 -10.53 12.92
C GLN A 114 -0.23 -9.28 12.05
N ALA A 115 0.51 -9.40 10.96
CA ALA A 115 0.86 -8.29 10.06
C ALA A 115 1.61 -7.13 10.74
N MET A 116 2.28 -7.38 11.87
CA MET A 116 3.06 -6.38 12.57
C MET A 116 4.46 -6.25 11.98
N ARG A 117 4.91 -5.01 11.78
CA ARG A 117 6.31 -4.73 11.45
C ARG A 117 7.14 -4.76 12.72
N VAL A 118 8.12 -5.65 12.79
CA VAL A 118 8.98 -5.78 13.97
C VAL A 118 10.33 -5.13 13.72
N ILE A 119 10.78 -4.35 14.73
CA ILE A 119 12.12 -3.76 14.77
C ILE A 119 12.82 -4.30 16.03
N ALA A 120 14.02 -4.81 15.85
CA ALA A 120 14.87 -5.27 16.93
C ALA A 120 15.85 -4.20 17.35
N PHE A 121 16.24 -4.24 18.62
CA PHE A 121 17.15 -3.31 19.29
C PHE A 121 18.23 -4.06 20.03
N ALA A 122 19.44 -3.54 19.94
CA ALA A 122 20.59 -4.04 20.68
C ALA A 122 21.54 -2.91 21.03
N HIS A 123 22.33 -3.10 22.08
CA HIS A 123 23.39 -2.19 22.48
C HIS A 123 24.69 -2.89 22.76
N LYS A 124 25.78 -2.13 22.81
CA LYS A 124 27.11 -2.56 23.27
C LYS A 124 27.84 -1.41 23.93
N GLU A 125 28.44 -1.67 25.08
CA GLU A 125 29.35 -0.71 25.72
C GLU A 125 30.75 -0.81 25.11
N LEU A 126 31.30 0.33 24.68
CA LEU A 126 32.62 0.43 24.05
C LEU A 126 33.65 0.91 25.08
N ALA A 127 34.80 0.24 25.11
CA ALA A 127 35.82 0.52 26.15
C ALA A 127 36.54 1.88 25.97
N GLU A 128 36.66 2.36 24.73
CA GLU A 128 37.35 3.61 24.40
C GLU A 128 36.73 4.26 23.13
N MET A 129 36.96 5.57 22.94
CA MET A 129 36.67 6.27 21.70
C MET A 129 37.61 5.78 20.60
N GLU A 130 37.09 4.93 19.71
CA GLU A 130 37.82 4.51 18.52
C GLU A 130 37.58 5.51 17.36
N ASP A 131 38.44 5.45 16.33
CA ASP A 131 38.18 6.15 15.08
C ASP A 131 37.05 5.42 14.34
N PHE A 132 35.84 5.95 14.46
CA PHE A 132 34.61 5.37 13.93
C PHE A 132 34.51 5.39 12.38
N SER A 133 35.50 5.98 11.69
CA SER A 133 35.55 6.05 10.23
C SER A 133 36.05 4.77 9.55
N ALA A 134 36.74 3.89 10.29
CA ALA A 134 37.32 2.66 9.76
C ALA A 134 36.30 1.51 9.67
N LYS A 135 36.22 0.79 8.54
CA LYS A 135 35.31 -0.35 8.35
C LYS A 135 35.48 -1.48 9.41
N GLU A 136 36.71 -1.66 9.94
CA GLU A 136 36.98 -2.65 10.98
C GLU A 136 36.43 -2.21 12.35
N ALA A 137 36.46 -0.92 12.65
CA ALA A 137 35.82 -0.35 13.84
C ALA A 137 34.29 -0.57 13.78
N HIS A 138 33.70 -0.36 12.62
CA HIS A 138 32.27 -0.61 12.38
C HIS A 138 31.85 -2.04 12.73
N ARG A 139 32.60 -3.05 12.27
CA ARG A 139 32.31 -4.47 12.58
C ARG A 139 32.45 -4.77 14.07
N ARG A 140 33.42 -4.17 14.77
CA ARG A 140 33.59 -4.38 16.21
C ARG A 140 32.47 -3.75 17.04
N MET A 141 31.94 -2.62 16.59
CA MET A 141 30.83 -1.93 17.25
C MET A 141 29.50 -2.66 17.13
N GLU A 142 29.37 -3.48 16.07
CA GLU A 142 28.15 -4.21 15.71
C GLU A 142 28.26 -5.73 15.95
N SER A 143 29.29 -6.22 16.66
CA SER A 143 29.47 -7.61 17.04
C SER A 143 29.31 -7.82 18.54
N ASP A 144 28.88 -9.01 18.94
CA ASP A 144 28.71 -9.42 20.33
C ASP A 144 27.84 -8.44 21.14
N MET A 145 26.76 -8.01 20.55
CA MET A 145 25.82 -7.05 21.15
C MET A 145 24.90 -7.73 22.17
N VAL A 146 24.39 -6.93 23.10
CA VAL A 146 23.34 -7.32 24.03
C VAL A 146 21.99 -6.99 23.42
N PHE A 147 21.13 -7.98 23.30
CA PHE A 147 19.78 -7.82 22.78
C PHE A 147 18.89 -7.09 23.79
N ASP A 148 18.27 -5.97 23.41
CA ASP A 148 17.42 -5.15 24.29
C ASP A 148 15.94 -5.49 24.19
N GLY A 149 15.47 -5.88 23.01
CA GLY A 149 14.07 -6.18 22.78
C GLY A 149 13.60 -5.97 21.36
N PHE A 150 12.30 -6.19 21.18
CA PHE A 150 11.57 -5.88 19.96
C PHE A 150 10.52 -4.80 20.21
N VAL A 151 10.29 -3.97 19.19
CA VAL A 151 9.07 -3.16 19.06
C VAL A 151 8.28 -3.66 17.86
N ALA A 152 7.08 -4.12 18.10
CA ALA A 152 6.13 -4.51 17.06
C ALA A 152 5.21 -3.34 16.76
N ILE A 153 5.18 -2.91 15.50
CA ILE A 153 4.39 -1.78 15.02
C ILE A 153 3.28 -2.35 14.16
N ALA A 154 2.05 -2.21 14.62
CA ALA A 154 0.86 -2.52 13.83
C ALA A 154 0.52 -1.31 12.97
N ASP A 155 0.34 -1.55 11.68
CA ASP A 155 -0.31 -0.61 10.76
C ASP A 155 -1.70 -1.17 10.45
N PRO A 156 -2.72 -0.82 11.27
CA PRO A 156 -4.04 -1.40 11.12
C PRO A 156 -4.65 -0.95 9.80
N LEU A 157 -5.40 -1.86 9.18
CA LEU A 157 -6.19 -1.51 8.01
C LEU A 157 -7.18 -0.40 8.37
N ARG A 158 -7.39 0.52 7.44
CA ARG A 158 -8.42 1.55 7.59
C ARG A 158 -9.80 0.88 7.71
N SER A 159 -10.62 1.35 8.62
CA SER A 159 -11.94 0.75 8.90
C SER A 159 -12.88 0.73 7.68
N ASP A 160 -12.71 1.70 6.76
CA ASP A 160 -13.50 1.81 5.54
C ASP A 160 -13.16 0.76 4.46
N VAL A 161 -12.00 0.10 4.56
CA VAL A 161 -11.54 -0.91 3.59
C VAL A 161 -12.37 -2.19 3.66
N TYR A 162 -12.81 -2.60 4.84
CA TYR A 162 -13.59 -3.85 5.02
C TYR A 162 -14.90 -3.80 4.24
N ASP A 163 -15.68 -2.74 4.44
CA ASP A 163 -16.95 -2.55 3.75
C ASP A 163 -16.74 -2.36 2.23
N ALA A 164 -15.68 -1.66 1.86
CA ALA A 164 -15.35 -1.42 0.46
C ALA A 164 -14.98 -2.72 -0.28
N VAL A 165 -14.17 -3.60 0.33
CA VAL A 165 -13.83 -4.91 -0.25
C VAL A 165 -15.07 -5.81 -0.34
N ALA A 166 -15.92 -5.81 0.68
CA ALA A 166 -17.19 -6.55 0.65
C ALA A 166 -18.11 -6.05 -0.46
N ALA A 167 -18.21 -4.73 -0.65
CA ALA A 167 -18.97 -4.12 -1.75
C ALA A 167 -18.42 -4.49 -3.14
N CYS A 168 -17.07 -4.50 -3.30
CA CYS A 168 -16.44 -4.99 -4.53
C CYS A 168 -16.86 -6.43 -4.85
N ARG A 169 -16.78 -7.31 -3.85
CA ARG A 169 -17.15 -8.73 -4.01
C ARG A 169 -18.62 -8.87 -4.42
N SER A 170 -19.53 -8.17 -3.75
CA SER A 170 -20.97 -8.20 -4.07
C SER A 170 -21.27 -7.66 -5.47
N ALA A 171 -20.47 -6.70 -5.94
CA ALA A 171 -20.54 -6.11 -7.27
C ALA A 171 -19.84 -6.93 -8.36
N GLY A 172 -19.27 -8.11 -8.02
CA GLY A 172 -18.53 -8.96 -8.96
C GLY A 172 -17.17 -8.40 -9.37
N VAL A 173 -16.59 -7.50 -8.57
CA VAL A 173 -15.25 -6.94 -8.80
C VAL A 173 -14.24 -7.73 -7.98
N GLY A 174 -13.29 -8.38 -8.64
CA GLY A 174 -12.21 -9.12 -8.00
C GLY A 174 -11.12 -8.19 -7.48
N VAL A 175 -10.86 -8.20 -6.18
CA VAL A 175 -9.76 -7.44 -5.54
C VAL A 175 -8.52 -8.31 -5.45
N LYS A 176 -7.35 -7.76 -5.81
CA LYS A 176 -6.05 -8.44 -5.75
C LYS A 176 -5.02 -7.53 -5.09
N ILE A 177 -4.19 -8.09 -4.24
CA ILE A 177 -3.10 -7.37 -3.55
C ILE A 177 -1.77 -7.71 -4.22
N LEU A 178 -1.08 -6.71 -4.77
CA LEU A 178 0.27 -6.83 -5.33
C LEU A 178 1.20 -5.90 -4.55
N THR A 179 1.90 -6.47 -3.56
CA THR A 179 2.72 -5.69 -2.62
C THR A 179 4.20 -6.06 -2.68
N GLY A 180 5.06 -5.13 -2.29
CA GLY A 180 6.48 -5.37 -2.03
C GLY A 180 6.76 -6.07 -0.70
N ASP A 181 5.76 -6.19 0.19
CA ASP A 181 5.87 -6.84 1.49
C ASP A 181 6.12 -8.35 1.38
N ASN A 182 6.50 -8.96 2.50
CA ASN A 182 6.67 -10.40 2.58
C ASN A 182 5.33 -11.14 2.49
N ILE A 183 5.39 -12.43 2.15
CA ILE A 183 4.20 -13.26 1.94
C ILE A 183 3.37 -13.45 3.21
N VAL A 184 4.00 -13.47 4.39
CA VAL A 184 3.32 -13.69 5.68
C VAL A 184 2.42 -12.50 5.99
N THR A 185 2.97 -11.27 5.95
CA THR A 185 2.22 -10.02 6.16
C THR A 185 1.09 -9.85 5.14
N ALA A 186 1.40 -10.04 3.84
CA ALA A 186 0.40 -9.91 2.78
C ALA A 186 -0.73 -10.95 2.90
N THR A 187 -0.42 -12.16 3.33
CA THR A 187 -1.41 -13.22 3.58
C THR A 187 -2.27 -12.91 4.80
N ALA A 188 -1.70 -12.36 5.87
CA ALA A 188 -2.44 -11.95 7.06
C ALA A 188 -3.49 -10.88 6.71
N ILE A 189 -3.09 -9.83 5.99
CA ILE A 189 -3.99 -8.78 5.49
C ILE A 189 -5.09 -9.36 4.60
N ALA A 190 -4.74 -10.25 3.69
CA ALA A 190 -5.71 -10.85 2.77
C ALA A 190 -6.71 -11.78 3.47
N LYS A 191 -6.30 -12.47 4.54
CA LYS A 191 -7.20 -13.25 5.41
C LYS A 191 -8.16 -12.35 6.17
N GLU A 192 -7.66 -11.25 6.73
CA GLU A 192 -8.46 -10.27 7.46
C GLU A 192 -9.53 -9.63 6.56
N LEU A 193 -9.21 -9.40 5.28
CA LEU A 193 -10.13 -8.90 4.26
C LEU A 193 -10.96 -10.01 3.57
N ASP A 194 -10.85 -11.25 4.00
CA ASP A 194 -11.55 -12.41 3.43
C ASP A 194 -11.27 -12.62 1.93
N LEU A 195 -10.08 -12.20 1.44
CA LEU A 195 -9.68 -12.34 0.04
C LEU A 195 -9.12 -13.73 -0.32
N LEU A 196 -8.82 -14.56 0.67
CA LEU A 196 -8.30 -15.92 0.50
C LEU A 196 -9.38 -17.01 0.66
N ALA A 197 -10.66 -16.63 0.66
CA ALA A 197 -11.78 -17.57 0.61
C ALA A 197 -11.83 -18.31 -0.74
N ASP A 198 -12.61 -19.40 -0.78
CA ASP A 198 -12.99 -20.12 -2.01
C ASP A 198 -11.81 -20.68 -2.83
N GLY A 199 -10.74 -21.09 -2.17
CA GLY A 199 -9.58 -21.69 -2.84
C GLY A 199 -8.68 -20.69 -3.55
N CYS A 200 -8.79 -19.41 -3.19
CA CYS A 200 -7.84 -18.38 -3.58
C CYS A 200 -6.48 -18.59 -2.91
N VAL A 201 -5.41 -18.19 -3.58
CA VAL A 201 -4.04 -18.41 -3.15
C VAL A 201 -3.24 -17.11 -3.08
N ALA A 202 -2.25 -17.12 -2.19
CA ALA A 202 -1.19 -16.14 -2.13
C ALA A 202 0.10 -16.75 -2.69
N LEU A 203 0.83 -16.01 -3.51
CA LEU A 203 2.08 -16.43 -4.14
C LEU A 203 3.16 -15.37 -3.95
N GLU A 204 4.42 -15.78 -4.01
CA GLU A 204 5.53 -14.85 -4.15
C GLU A 204 5.78 -14.49 -5.63
N ALA A 205 6.34 -13.31 -5.86
CA ALA A 205 6.67 -12.83 -7.21
C ALA A 205 7.57 -13.81 -7.96
N LYS A 206 8.51 -14.47 -7.27
CA LYS A 206 9.41 -15.47 -7.84
C LYS A 206 8.66 -16.65 -8.45
N GLU A 207 7.63 -17.16 -7.76
CA GLU A 207 6.79 -18.25 -8.27
C GLU A 207 6.01 -17.81 -9.53
N VAL A 208 5.56 -16.55 -9.53
CA VAL A 208 4.87 -15.94 -10.68
C VAL A 208 5.82 -15.75 -11.86
N GLU A 209 7.07 -15.37 -11.63
CA GLU A 209 8.11 -15.21 -12.66
C GLU A 209 8.47 -16.54 -13.34
N GLU A 210 8.50 -17.64 -12.59
CA GLU A 210 8.78 -18.98 -13.09
C GLU A 210 7.63 -19.57 -13.93
N MET A 211 6.42 -19.00 -13.83
CA MET A 211 5.26 -19.47 -14.59
C MET A 211 5.27 -18.95 -16.03
N SER A 212 4.88 -19.81 -16.99
CA SER A 212 4.56 -19.35 -18.34
C SER A 212 3.30 -18.48 -18.34
N ASP A 213 3.19 -17.53 -19.28
CA ASP A 213 2.03 -16.64 -19.40
C ASP A 213 0.71 -17.39 -19.51
N ARG A 214 0.70 -18.52 -20.25
CA ARG A 214 -0.49 -19.37 -20.39
C ARG A 214 -0.92 -20.01 -19.07
N ARG A 215 0.03 -20.42 -18.22
CA ARG A 215 -0.25 -20.98 -16.90
C ARG A 215 -0.70 -19.89 -15.94
N LEU A 216 -0.01 -18.77 -15.90
CA LEU A 216 -0.34 -17.63 -15.06
C LEU A 216 -1.76 -17.11 -15.39
N GLN A 217 -2.09 -16.90 -16.66
CA GLN A 217 -3.40 -16.44 -17.11
C GLN A 217 -4.55 -17.33 -16.62
N LYS A 218 -4.34 -18.65 -16.60
CA LYS A 218 -5.33 -19.61 -16.08
C LYS A 218 -5.47 -19.55 -14.56
N MET A 219 -4.39 -19.23 -13.85
CA MET A 219 -4.36 -19.16 -12.39
C MET A 219 -4.81 -17.80 -11.84
N LEU A 220 -4.68 -16.71 -12.61
CA LEU A 220 -5.00 -15.34 -12.17
C LEU A 220 -6.38 -15.19 -11.48
N PRO A 221 -7.47 -15.89 -11.87
CA PRO A 221 -8.73 -15.82 -11.13
C PRO A 221 -8.62 -16.26 -9.67
N LYS A 222 -7.74 -17.21 -9.39
CA LYS A 222 -7.53 -17.80 -8.06
C LYS A 222 -6.40 -17.14 -7.26
N ILE A 223 -5.61 -16.26 -7.88
CA ILE A 223 -4.54 -15.54 -7.19
C ILE A 223 -5.14 -14.26 -6.62
N SER A 224 -5.18 -14.14 -5.30
CA SER A 224 -5.61 -12.92 -4.59
C SER A 224 -4.43 -12.08 -4.13
N VAL A 225 -3.27 -12.68 -3.88
CA VAL A 225 -2.09 -11.98 -3.36
C VAL A 225 -0.86 -12.36 -4.16
N ILE A 226 -0.05 -11.35 -4.50
CA ILE A 226 1.32 -11.53 -4.99
C ILE A 226 2.24 -10.67 -4.11
N ALA A 227 3.02 -11.34 -3.28
CA ALA A 227 3.97 -10.71 -2.36
C ALA A 227 5.34 -10.52 -3.03
N ARG A 228 6.19 -9.63 -2.48
CA ARG A 228 7.51 -9.29 -3.04
C ARG A 228 7.43 -8.87 -4.52
N SER A 229 6.32 -8.25 -4.90
CA SER A 229 6.02 -7.94 -6.30
C SER A 229 6.93 -6.82 -6.83
N THR A 230 7.57 -7.10 -7.96
CA THR A 230 8.37 -6.13 -8.71
C THR A 230 7.48 -5.34 -9.70
N PRO A 231 7.91 -4.16 -10.17
CA PRO A 231 7.19 -3.41 -11.21
C PRO A 231 6.90 -4.25 -12.47
N THR A 232 7.84 -5.12 -12.83
CA THR A 232 7.72 -6.02 -13.98
C THR A 232 6.60 -7.04 -13.77
N VAL A 233 6.51 -7.66 -12.58
CA VAL A 233 5.45 -8.62 -12.24
C VAL A 233 4.09 -7.92 -12.20
N LYS A 234 3.98 -6.72 -11.60
CA LYS A 234 2.75 -5.94 -11.58
C LYS A 234 2.24 -5.67 -12.99
N MET A 235 3.11 -5.15 -13.87
CA MET A 235 2.77 -4.88 -15.27
C MET A 235 2.38 -6.16 -16.03
N ARG A 236 3.09 -7.29 -15.81
CA ARG A 236 2.79 -8.58 -16.45
C ARG A 236 1.40 -9.09 -16.07
N VAL A 237 1.04 -9.01 -14.79
CA VAL A 237 -0.29 -9.40 -14.29
C VAL A 237 -1.39 -8.56 -14.94
N VAL A 238 -1.22 -7.24 -14.99
CA VAL A 238 -2.17 -6.31 -15.65
C VAL A 238 -2.37 -6.71 -17.11
N LYS A 239 -1.29 -6.90 -17.88
CA LYS A 239 -1.37 -7.29 -19.29
C LYS A 239 -2.11 -8.62 -19.51
N LEU A 240 -1.86 -9.60 -18.64
CA LEU A 240 -2.52 -10.92 -18.77
C LEU A 240 -3.99 -10.90 -18.39
N LEU A 241 -4.40 -10.07 -17.41
CA LEU A 241 -5.80 -9.85 -17.09
C LEU A 241 -6.53 -9.17 -18.26
N LYS A 242 -5.95 -8.11 -18.82
CA LYS A 242 -6.51 -7.43 -20.02
C LYS A 242 -6.60 -8.38 -21.23
N ALA A 243 -5.56 -9.19 -21.47
CA ALA A 243 -5.57 -10.19 -22.54
C ALA A 243 -6.64 -11.28 -22.35
N ARG A 244 -7.15 -11.44 -21.14
CA ARG A 244 -8.28 -12.32 -20.80
C ARG A 244 -9.64 -11.67 -21.06
N GLY A 245 -9.68 -10.38 -21.29
CA GLY A 245 -10.90 -9.58 -21.47
C GLY A 245 -11.44 -8.95 -20.18
N ASP A 246 -10.67 -9.00 -19.09
CA ASP A 246 -11.03 -8.32 -17.85
C ASP A 246 -10.75 -6.81 -17.98
N VAL A 247 -11.61 -5.98 -17.39
CA VAL A 247 -11.33 -4.55 -17.19
C VAL A 247 -10.56 -4.38 -15.90
N VAL A 248 -9.37 -3.81 -16.00
CA VAL A 248 -8.39 -3.75 -14.89
C VAL A 248 -8.20 -2.32 -14.41
N ALA A 249 -8.54 -2.07 -13.15
CA ALA A 249 -8.12 -0.88 -12.43
C ALA A 249 -6.90 -1.20 -11.56
N VAL A 250 -5.93 -0.31 -11.51
CA VAL A 250 -4.73 -0.43 -10.66
C VAL A 250 -4.63 0.79 -9.77
N THR A 251 -4.37 0.57 -8.49
CA THR A 251 -4.04 1.64 -7.55
C THR A 251 -2.55 1.61 -7.22
N GLY A 252 -1.94 2.78 -7.04
CA GLY A 252 -0.53 2.87 -6.66
C GLY A 252 -0.16 4.25 -6.14
N ASP A 253 0.87 4.30 -5.31
CA ASP A 253 1.40 5.52 -4.71
C ASP A 253 2.87 5.78 -5.09
N GLY A 254 3.59 4.73 -5.50
CA GLY A 254 5.03 4.77 -5.75
C GLY A 254 5.42 4.86 -7.22
N ILE A 255 6.69 5.24 -7.44
CA ILE A 255 7.33 5.23 -8.77
C ILE A 255 7.29 3.82 -9.38
N ASN A 256 7.38 2.80 -8.54
CA ASN A 256 7.34 1.39 -8.94
C ASN A 256 5.99 0.95 -9.52
N ASP A 257 4.92 1.69 -9.24
CA ASP A 257 3.57 1.40 -9.72
C ASP A 257 3.25 2.06 -11.06
N ALA A 258 3.99 3.12 -11.43
CA ALA A 258 3.73 3.88 -12.64
C ALA A 258 3.61 3.05 -13.93
N PRO A 259 4.45 2.01 -14.17
CA PRO A 259 4.27 1.14 -15.34
C PRO A 259 2.97 0.35 -15.33
N ALA A 260 2.50 -0.09 -14.16
CA ALA A 260 1.25 -0.82 -14.00
C ALA A 260 0.04 0.12 -14.14
N LEU A 261 0.08 1.32 -13.52
CA LEU A 261 -0.92 2.37 -13.64
C LEU A 261 -1.17 2.73 -15.11
N LYS A 262 -0.11 3.02 -15.86
CA LYS A 262 -0.20 3.41 -17.28
C LYS A 262 -0.69 2.28 -18.20
N ASN A 263 -0.48 1.02 -17.84
CA ASN A 263 -0.93 -0.12 -18.66
C ASN A 263 -2.31 -0.65 -18.27
N ALA A 264 -2.88 -0.22 -17.16
CA ALA A 264 -4.24 -0.55 -16.74
C ALA A 264 -5.31 0.02 -17.71
N ASP A 265 -6.56 -0.38 -17.56
CA ASP A 265 -7.68 0.30 -18.22
C ASP A 265 -8.06 1.56 -17.46
N VAL A 266 -7.83 1.57 -16.13
CA VAL A 266 -7.97 2.72 -15.26
C VAL A 266 -6.80 2.73 -14.26
N GLY A 267 -5.87 3.65 -14.41
CA GLY A 267 -4.82 3.93 -13.44
C GLY A 267 -5.31 4.91 -12.37
N ILE A 268 -5.12 4.58 -11.09
CA ILE A 268 -5.58 5.40 -9.96
C ILE A 268 -4.40 5.68 -9.03
N ALA A 269 -4.01 6.94 -8.91
CA ALA A 269 -2.95 7.34 -7.98
C ALA A 269 -3.50 7.90 -6.68
N MET A 270 -2.75 7.75 -5.60
CA MET A 270 -3.01 8.39 -4.32
C MET A 270 -2.62 9.87 -4.40
N GLY A 271 -3.47 10.76 -3.90
CA GLY A 271 -3.27 12.22 -4.00
C GLY A 271 -2.41 12.77 -2.88
N ILE A 272 -2.55 12.21 -1.66
CA ILE A 272 -1.81 12.64 -0.47
C ILE A 272 -0.45 11.91 -0.41
N SER A 273 -0.45 10.58 -0.44
CA SER A 273 0.76 9.76 -0.33
C SER A 273 1.46 9.51 -1.66
N GLY A 274 0.77 9.71 -2.80
CA GLY A 274 1.28 9.40 -4.11
C GLY A 274 2.39 10.34 -4.60
N THR A 275 3.41 9.76 -5.26
CA THR A 275 4.47 10.52 -5.93
C THR A 275 3.93 11.22 -7.18
N GLU A 276 4.59 12.31 -7.60
CA GLU A 276 4.22 13.01 -8.85
C GLU A 276 4.28 12.09 -10.07
N VAL A 277 5.23 11.14 -10.09
CA VAL A 277 5.36 10.15 -11.18
C VAL A 277 4.14 9.22 -11.24
N SER A 278 3.61 8.77 -10.08
CA SER A 278 2.40 7.94 -10.05
C SER A 278 1.17 8.73 -10.48
N LYS A 279 1.06 10.00 -10.06
CA LYS A 279 -0.03 10.91 -10.47
C LYS A 279 -0.04 11.17 -11.97
N GLU A 280 1.12 11.45 -12.57
CA GLU A 280 1.27 11.64 -14.03
C GLU A 280 0.97 10.37 -14.85
N ALA A 281 1.22 9.18 -14.26
CA ALA A 281 0.95 7.91 -14.93
C ALA A 281 -0.50 7.43 -14.80
N SER A 282 -1.33 8.09 -13.99
CA SER A 282 -2.69 7.68 -13.67
C SER A 282 -3.74 8.46 -14.46
N ASP A 283 -4.94 7.87 -14.55
CA ASP A 283 -6.13 8.50 -15.14
C ASP A 283 -6.95 9.25 -14.09
N ILE A 284 -6.86 8.80 -12.82
CA ILE A 284 -7.61 9.32 -11.68
C ILE A 284 -6.64 9.55 -10.51
N VAL A 285 -6.82 10.66 -9.80
CA VAL A 285 -6.10 10.95 -8.55
C VAL A 285 -7.11 11.04 -7.40
N LEU A 286 -6.92 10.22 -6.36
CA LEU A 286 -7.74 10.21 -5.16
C LEU A 286 -7.27 11.27 -4.18
N LEU A 287 -8.12 12.23 -3.86
CA LEU A 287 -7.75 13.33 -2.95
C LEU A 287 -7.73 12.93 -1.46
N ASP A 288 -8.38 11.82 -1.12
CA ASP A 288 -8.54 11.31 0.25
C ASP A 288 -7.77 10.00 0.51
N ASP A 289 -7.08 9.46 -0.51
CA ASP A 289 -6.38 8.18 -0.48
C ASP A 289 -7.25 7.02 0.06
N SER A 290 -8.59 7.08 -0.14
CA SER A 290 -9.53 6.09 0.37
C SER A 290 -9.92 5.07 -0.70
N PHE A 291 -9.77 3.78 -0.39
CA PHE A 291 -10.25 2.70 -1.25
C PHE A 291 -11.78 2.71 -1.38
N ALA A 292 -12.51 3.16 -0.35
CA ALA A 292 -13.96 3.30 -0.40
C ALA A 292 -14.43 4.31 -1.46
N THR A 293 -13.64 5.34 -1.74
CA THR A 293 -13.92 6.32 -2.80
C THR A 293 -13.81 5.68 -4.20
N ILE A 294 -12.89 4.72 -4.40
CA ILE A 294 -12.82 3.94 -5.64
C ILE A 294 -14.10 3.15 -5.85
N VAL A 295 -14.60 2.50 -4.81
CA VAL A 295 -15.84 1.70 -4.88
C VAL A 295 -17.03 2.58 -5.25
N LYS A 296 -17.16 3.78 -4.65
CA LYS A 296 -18.16 4.76 -5.03
C LYS A 296 -18.02 5.21 -6.49
N ALA A 297 -16.79 5.43 -6.96
CA ALA A 297 -16.55 5.78 -8.36
C ALA A 297 -17.00 4.68 -9.33
N VAL A 298 -16.78 3.39 -8.97
CA VAL A 298 -17.30 2.25 -9.74
C VAL A 298 -18.82 2.23 -9.76
N GLU A 299 -19.48 2.46 -8.63
CA GLU A 299 -20.94 2.52 -8.51
C GLU A 299 -21.51 3.63 -9.40
N TRP A 300 -20.96 4.85 -9.29
CA TRP A 300 -21.35 6.00 -10.12
C TRP A 300 -21.12 5.74 -11.61
N GLY A 301 -19.96 5.18 -11.97
CA GLY A 301 -19.64 4.84 -13.35
C GLY A 301 -20.63 3.84 -13.95
N ARG A 302 -21.04 2.81 -13.20
CA ARG A 302 -22.07 1.86 -13.60
C ARG A 302 -23.43 2.52 -13.80
N ASN A 303 -23.83 3.42 -12.89
CA ASN A 303 -25.08 4.17 -13.01
C ASN A 303 -25.08 5.08 -14.24
N ILE A 304 -23.99 5.80 -14.48
CA ILE A 304 -23.82 6.64 -15.69
C ILE A 304 -23.90 5.76 -16.95
N TYR A 305 -23.24 4.60 -16.97
CA TYR A 305 -23.27 3.69 -18.10
C TYR A 305 -24.70 3.17 -18.39
N GLU A 306 -25.45 2.78 -17.36
CA GLU A 306 -26.84 2.32 -17.54
C GLU A 306 -27.75 3.45 -18.03
N ASN A 307 -27.59 4.68 -17.52
CA ASN A 307 -28.35 5.84 -18.00
C ASN A 307 -28.00 6.17 -19.45
N PHE A 308 -26.72 6.16 -19.80
CA PHE A 308 -26.25 6.34 -21.17
C PHE A 308 -26.87 5.29 -22.14
N LYS A 309 -26.86 4.04 -21.71
CA LYS A 309 -27.44 2.92 -22.48
C LYS A 309 -28.95 3.09 -22.71
N ARG A 310 -29.70 3.53 -21.68
CA ARG A 310 -31.13 3.86 -21.76
C ARG A 310 -31.39 5.01 -22.72
N PHE A 311 -30.59 6.10 -22.58
CA PHE A 311 -30.70 7.25 -23.48
C PHE A 311 -30.46 6.88 -24.96
N ILE A 312 -29.37 6.16 -25.25
CA ILE A 312 -29.08 5.72 -26.61
C ILE A 312 -30.20 4.81 -27.15
N SER A 313 -30.69 3.86 -26.34
CA SER A 313 -31.80 2.98 -26.73
C SER A 313 -33.06 3.79 -27.06
N PHE A 314 -33.41 4.76 -26.24
CA PHE A 314 -34.54 5.64 -26.47
C PHE A 314 -34.36 6.44 -27.77
N GLN A 315 -33.22 7.10 -27.94
CA GLN A 315 -32.92 7.89 -29.14
C GLN A 315 -32.97 7.08 -30.43
N LEU A 316 -32.35 5.89 -30.44
CA LEU A 316 -32.40 4.98 -31.58
C LEU A 316 -33.82 4.52 -31.89
N THR A 317 -34.62 4.19 -30.87
CA THR A 317 -36.00 3.72 -31.06
C THR A 317 -36.84 4.77 -31.77
N VAL A 318 -36.79 6.03 -31.33
CA VAL A 318 -37.56 7.11 -31.92
C VAL A 318 -37.09 7.43 -33.34
N ASN A 319 -35.78 7.46 -33.58
CA ASN A 319 -35.23 7.72 -34.90
C ASN A 319 -35.61 6.60 -35.89
N ILE A 320 -35.48 5.31 -35.50
CA ILE A 320 -35.86 4.18 -36.32
C ILE A 320 -37.37 4.19 -36.59
N ALA A 321 -38.20 4.47 -35.58
CA ALA A 321 -39.63 4.58 -35.74
C ALA A 321 -40.02 5.69 -36.75
N SER A 322 -39.39 6.86 -36.68
CA SER A 322 -39.60 7.95 -37.62
C SER A 322 -39.23 7.57 -39.04
N VAL A 323 -38.10 6.89 -39.25
CA VAL A 323 -37.69 6.40 -40.58
C VAL A 323 -38.68 5.37 -41.13
N ILE A 324 -39.11 4.41 -40.28
CA ILE A 324 -40.10 3.40 -40.68
C ILE A 324 -41.42 4.06 -41.04
N CYS A 325 -41.90 5.04 -40.26
CA CYS A 325 -43.15 5.76 -40.59
C CYS A 325 -43.07 6.46 -41.93
N VAL A 326 -42.00 7.16 -42.24
CA VAL A 326 -41.77 7.81 -43.53
C VAL A 326 -41.74 6.78 -44.67
N PHE A 327 -40.98 5.68 -44.49
CA PHE A 327 -40.84 4.64 -45.48
C PHE A 327 -42.18 3.95 -45.81
N VAL A 328 -42.95 3.58 -44.78
CA VAL A 328 -44.26 2.98 -44.95
C VAL A 328 -45.25 3.94 -45.66
N SER A 329 -45.25 5.24 -45.28
CA SER A 329 -46.09 6.23 -45.91
C SER A 329 -45.80 6.39 -47.41
N VAL A 330 -44.51 6.37 -47.78
CA VAL A 330 -44.10 6.41 -49.20
C VAL A 330 -44.58 5.16 -49.95
N LEU A 331 -44.42 3.97 -49.37
CA LEU A 331 -44.86 2.72 -49.99
C LEU A 331 -46.42 2.64 -50.22
N MET A 332 -47.15 3.24 -49.27
CA MET A 332 -48.64 3.29 -49.35
C MET A 332 -49.19 4.42 -50.21
N GLY A 333 -48.29 5.27 -50.78
CA GLY A 333 -48.71 6.41 -51.59
C GLY A 333 -49.32 7.55 -50.72
N LEU A 334 -49.10 7.55 -49.42
CA LEU A 334 -49.59 8.56 -48.50
C LEU A 334 -48.67 9.79 -48.49
N PRO A 335 -49.17 10.99 -48.15
CA PRO A 335 -48.32 12.16 -47.96
C PRO A 335 -47.32 11.91 -46.87
N ALA A 336 -46.14 12.59 -46.95
CA ALA A 336 -45.08 12.48 -45.92
C ALA A 336 -45.62 12.79 -44.53
N PRO A 337 -45.46 11.90 -43.55
CA PRO A 337 -46.03 12.05 -42.19
C PRO A 337 -45.40 13.18 -41.39
N PHE A 338 -44.18 13.58 -41.74
CA PHE A 338 -43.45 14.63 -41.08
C PHE A 338 -42.79 15.57 -42.10
N THR A 339 -42.80 16.85 -41.83
CA THR A 339 -42.00 17.86 -42.51
C THR A 339 -40.58 17.86 -41.93
N ALA A 340 -39.61 18.38 -42.66
CA ALA A 340 -38.21 18.51 -42.17
C ALA A 340 -38.13 19.31 -40.86
N LEU A 341 -38.96 20.33 -40.71
CA LEU A 341 -39.05 21.14 -39.51
C LEU A 341 -39.60 20.35 -38.31
N GLN A 342 -40.61 19.51 -38.54
CA GLN A 342 -41.15 18.63 -37.47
C GLN A 342 -40.17 17.57 -37.04
N LEU A 343 -39.39 16.97 -37.94
CA LEU A 343 -38.31 16.04 -37.59
C LEU A 343 -37.21 16.73 -36.77
N LEU A 344 -36.87 17.98 -37.13
CA LEU A 344 -35.91 18.75 -36.34
C LEU A 344 -36.42 19.03 -34.91
N TRP A 345 -37.73 19.41 -34.77
CA TRP A 345 -38.36 19.59 -33.48
C TRP A 345 -38.41 18.33 -32.62
N ILE A 346 -38.70 17.18 -33.24
CA ILE A 346 -38.69 15.87 -32.56
C ILE A 346 -37.28 15.61 -31.95
N ASN A 347 -36.21 15.85 -32.73
CA ASN A 347 -34.85 15.67 -32.26
C ASN A 347 -34.51 16.61 -31.10
N ILE A 348 -34.87 17.91 -31.19
CA ILE A 348 -34.65 18.88 -30.13
C ILE A 348 -35.38 18.51 -28.84
N ILE A 349 -36.65 18.03 -28.95
CA ILE A 349 -37.44 17.61 -27.78
C ILE A 349 -36.88 16.34 -27.16
N MET A 350 -36.35 15.40 -28.00
CA MET A 350 -35.75 14.17 -27.50
C MET A 350 -34.41 14.40 -26.78
N ASP A 351 -33.61 15.36 -27.26
CA ASP A 351 -32.28 15.62 -26.68
C ASP A 351 -32.36 16.41 -25.37
N GLY A 352 -33.42 17.22 -25.17
CA GLY A 352 -33.55 18.07 -23.98
C GLY A 352 -34.19 17.35 -22.77
N PRO A 353 -35.55 17.32 -22.67
CA PRO A 353 -36.21 16.84 -21.46
C PRO A 353 -35.92 15.38 -21.10
N PRO A 354 -35.84 14.40 -22.03
CA PRO A 354 -35.53 13.01 -21.68
C PRO A 354 -34.08 12.85 -21.21
N ALA A 355 -33.13 13.62 -21.76
CA ALA A 355 -31.74 13.58 -21.31
C ALA A 355 -31.57 14.07 -19.86
N LEU A 356 -32.47 14.95 -19.38
CA LEU A 356 -32.48 15.45 -18.01
C LEU A 356 -33.17 14.49 -17.03
N THR A 357 -33.99 13.56 -17.52
CA THR A 357 -34.82 12.66 -16.68
C THR A 357 -34.32 11.22 -16.64
N LEU A 358 -33.45 10.84 -17.55
CA LEU A 358 -32.78 9.53 -17.62
C LEU A 358 -31.42 9.53 -16.93
#